data_b8e3b0086d60ca929363b8aa23a0ef93
#
_entry.id   b8e3b0086d60ca929363b8aa23a0ef93
#
_cell.length_a   1.000
_cell.length_b   1.000
_cell.length_c   1.000
_cell.angle_alpha   90.00
_cell.angle_beta   90.00
_cell.angle_gamma   90.00
#
_symmetry.space_group_name_H-M   'P 1'
#
loop_
_entity.id
_entity.type
_entity.pdbx_description
1 polymer ?
#
loop_
_entity_poly.entity_id
_entity_poly.type
_entity_poly.pdbx_seq_one_letter_code
_entity_poly.pdbx_strand_id
1 'polypeptide(L)'
;MAEQKRYIYCVIPTNQERKFDLVGLEGEKVYTMNYRDIAAVVSNISLSYEECDPTRRNMKTHTLVLEALMKDHTVLPARFGLISDSGDKLRELLQKYYPTLKDYIKKLDNRMEVGVKVFWEKEAMIAELEGKDQRLTKIKEEIKTLSLPIAEQKLVKAGEMVRSMIEKWVDRYTGRVYLELMKIAVDGKKNYPIDIKNIINSAFLVDKAREKDFDALIDKLDSEYGDKINFKYVKPIPPYNFVNLELYLKEVL
;
A
#
# COMPACT_ATOMS: atom_id res chain seq x y z
N MET A 1 4.46 -13.84 38.60
CA MET A 1 3.29 -13.53 37.73
C MET A 1 3.54 -14.20 36.42
N ALA A 2 2.59 -14.95 35.83
CA ALA A 2 2.80 -15.56 34.52
C ALA A 2 3.15 -14.46 33.52
N GLU A 3 4.23 -14.66 32.74
CA GLU A 3 4.60 -13.76 31.67
C GLU A 3 3.50 -13.73 30.64
N GLN A 4 2.87 -12.58 30.46
CA GLN A 4 1.77 -12.39 29.52
C GLN A 4 2.33 -11.94 28.18
N LYS A 5 1.91 -12.57 27.08
CA LYS A 5 2.31 -12.18 25.72
C LYS A 5 1.71 -10.81 25.35
N ARG A 6 2.38 -10.10 24.45
CA ARG A 6 1.97 -8.77 23.96
C ARG A 6 1.84 -8.80 22.44
N TYR A 7 0.65 -8.49 21.95
CA TYR A 7 0.44 -8.21 20.53
C TYR A 7 0.83 -6.77 20.23
N ILE A 8 1.63 -6.57 19.18
CA ILE A 8 2.22 -5.26 18.83
C ILE A 8 1.50 -4.69 17.63
N TYR A 9 0.94 -3.48 17.75
CA TYR A 9 0.28 -2.75 16.66
C TYR A 9 1.26 -1.85 15.92
N CYS A 10 2.03 -1.06 16.65
CA CYS A 10 2.96 -0.08 16.10
C CYS A 10 3.93 0.44 17.16
N VAL A 11 4.86 1.29 16.71
CA VAL A 11 5.65 2.16 17.59
C VAL A 11 5.25 3.62 17.31
N ILE A 12 5.13 4.42 18.38
CA ILE A 12 4.83 5.86 18.31
C ILE A 12 5.86 6.67 19.10
N PRO A 13 6.09 7.96 18.75
CA PRO A 13 6.90 8.87 19.55
C PRO A 13 6.09 9.34 20.75
N THR A 14 6.44 8.85 21.94
CA THR A 14 5.88 9.33 23.22
C THR A 14 6.76 8.85 24.38
N ASN A 15 6.94 9.72 25.37
CA ASN A 15 7.55 9.37 26.67
C ASN A 15 6.53 9.11 27.77
N GLN A 16 5.23 9.26 27.46
CA GLN A 16 4.13 9.07 28.42
C GLN A 16 3.53 7.68 28.31
N GLU A 17 3.30 7.04 29.43
CA GLU A 17 2.45 5.85 29.49
C GLU A 17 0.99 6.25 29.21
N ARG A 18 0.37 5.57 28.26
CA ARG A 18 -1.01 5.84 27.84
C ARG A 18 -1.83 4.56 27.80
N LYS A 19 -3.07 4.68 28.18
CA LYS A 19 -4.12 3.70 27.91
C LYS A 19 -5.07 4.36 26.93
N PHE A 20 -5.33 3.71 25.82
CA PHE A 20 -6.23 4.24 24.81
C PHE A 20 -7.63 3.69 25.04
N ASP A 21 -8.64 4.49 24.70
CA ASP A 21 -10.02 4.01 24.66
C ASP A 21 -10.26 3.26 23.32
N LEU A 22 -9.46 2.23 23.13
CA LEU A 22 -9.49 1.37 21.94
C LEU A 22 -9.56 -0.09 22.38
N VAL A 23 -10.34 -0.85 21.63
CA VAL A 23 -10.45 -2.29 21.79
C VAL A 23 -9.52 -2.99 20.80
N GLY A 24 -8.56 -3.72 21.34
CA GLY A 24 -7.59 -4.50 20.58
C GLY A 24 -8.09 -5.91 20.27
N LEU A 25 -7.15 -6.77 19.88
CA LEU A 25 -7.41 -8.18 19.68
C LEU A 25 -7.90 -8.82 20.97
N GLU A 26 -8.71 -9.86 20.83
CA GLU A 26 -9.37 -10.58 21.95
C GLU A 26 -10.25 -9.69 22.87
N GLY A 27 -10.56 -8.46 22.44
CA GLY A 27 -11.31 -7.50 23.27
C GLY A 27 -10.47 -6.78 24.33
N GLU A 28 -9.16 -6.97 24.30
CA GLU A 28 -8.22 -6.41 25.25
C GLU A 28 -7.99 -4.91 25.05
N LYS A 29 -7.64 -4.21 26.14
CA LYS A 29 -7.33 -2.78 26.08
C LYS A 29 -5.98 -2.53 25.41
N VAL A 30 -5.93 -1.44 24.64
CA VAL A 30 -4.71 -0.98 23.98
C VAL A 30 -3.98 0.02 24.88
N TYR A 31 -2.67 -0.16 25.02
CA TYR A 31 -1.82 0.70 25.86
C TYR A 31 -0.39 0.79 25.34
N THR A 32 0.41 1.68 25.93
CA THR A 32 1.83 1.86 25.56
C THR A 32 2.75 1.10 26.49
N MET A 33 3.84 0.58 25.89
CA MET A 33 5.05 0.14 26.62
C MET A 33 6.22 1.01 26.16
N ASN A 34 6.73 1.84 27.07
CA ASN A 34 7.65 2.90 26.77
C ASN A 34 9.13 2.48 26.90
N TYR A 35 9.95 3.03 26.03
CA TYR A 35 11.39 3.10 26.18
C TYR A 35 11.87 4.50 25.74
N ARG A 36 12.38 5.29 26.67
CA ARG A 36 12.76 6.70 26.46
C ARG A 36 11.56 7.50 25.88
N ASP A 37 11.73 8.07 24.69
CA ASP A 37 10.75 8.92 24.00
C ASP A 37 10.03 8.19 22.84
N ILE A 38 10.06 6.86 22.86
CA ILE A 38 9.23 6.01 21.98
C ILE A 38 8.44 5.01 22.81
N ALA A 39 7.35 4.52 22.26
CA ALA A 39 6.58 3.45 22.89
C ALA A 39 6.02 2.47 21.84
N ALA A 40 6.07 1.19 22.15
CA ALA A 40 5.25 0.20 21.46
C ALA A 40 3.81 0.31 21.94
N VAL A 41 2.86 0.33 21.00
CA VAL A 41 1.43 0.25 21.29
C VAL A 41 1.00 -1.21 21.19
N VAL A 42 0.46 -1.73 22.28
CA VAL A 42 0.22 -3.16 22.47
C VAL A 42 -1.14 -3.43 23.10
N SER A 43 -1.60 -4.67 23.01
CA SER A 43 -2.60 -5.26 23.90
C SER A 43 -2.09 -6.58 24.46
N ASN A 44 -2.67 -7.02 25.55
CA ASN A 44 -2.43 -8.36 26.04
C ASN A 44 -3.00 -9.38 25.05
N ILE A 45 -2.42 -10.57 25.04
CA ILE A 45 -2.93 -11.68 24.22
C ILE A 45 -2.75 -12.99 25.03
N SER A 46 -3.61 -13.97 24.80
CA SER A 46 -3.55 -15.24 25.50
C SER A 46 -2.20 -15.95 25.32
N LEU A 47 -1.70 -16.60 26.36
CA LEU A 47 -0.45 -17.38 26.33
C LEU A 47 -0.50 -18.55 25.35
N SER A 48 -1.69 -19.06 25.02
CA SER A 48 -1.88 -20.13 24.04
C SER A 48 -1.70 -19.69 22.59
N TYR A 49 -1.58 -18.38 22.36
CA TYR A 49 -1.36 -17.84 21.01
C TYR A 49 0.11 -17.99 20.62
N GLU A 50 0.42 -18.92 19.73
CA GLU A 50 1.73 -19.00 19.08
C GLU A 50 1.77 -18.11 17.84
N GLU A 51 0.68 -18.09 17.07
CA GLU A 51 0.49 -17.23 15.89
C GLU A 51 -0.91 -16.62 15.92
N CYS A 52 -1.03 -15.39 15.43
CA CYS A 52 -2.32 -14.73 15.32
C CYS A 52 -2.97 -15.07 13.98
N ASP A 53 -4.09 -15.78 14.01
CA ASP A 53 -4.86 -16.11 12.81
C ASP A 53 -5.26 -14.87 12.02
N PRO A 54 -4.93 -14.78 10.72
CA PRO A 54 -5.26 -13.63 9.88
C PRO A 54 -6.74 -13.63 9.44
N THR A 55 -7.65 -13.79 10.42
CA THR A 55 -9.07 -13.69 10.14
C THR A 55 -9.41 -12.25 9.74
N ARG A 56 -10.47 -12.08 8.93
CA ARG A 56 -10.97 -10.75 8.55
C ARG A 56 -11.24 -9.85 9.77
N ARG A 57 -11.74 -10.44 10.87
CA ARG A 57 -12.01 -9.73 12.12
C ARG A 57 -10.71 -9.22 12.75
N ASN A 58 -9.72 -10.08 12.92
CA ASN A 58 -8.46 -9.74 13.55
C ASN A 58 -7.67 -8.70 12.74
N MET A 59 -7.59 -8.87 11.42
CA MET A 59 -6.96 -7.90 10.52
C MET A 59 -7.65 -6.54 10.57
N LYS A 60 -9.00 -6.52 10.59
CA LYS A 60 -9.77 -5.28 10.73
C LYS A 60 -9.50 -4.60 12.06
N THR A 61 -9.48 -5.35 13.17
CA THR A 61 -9.18 -4.80 14.50
C THR A 61 -7.79 -4.16 14.53
N HIS A 62 -6.77 -4.85 14.02
CA HIS A 62 -5.42 -4.30 13.90
C HIS A 62 -5.40 -2.99 13.12
N THR A 63 -6.02 -2.95 11.94
CA THR A 63 -6.10 -1.75 11.10
C THR A 63 -6.81 -0.60 11.81
N LEU A 64 -7.95 -0.85 12.46
CA LEU A 64 -8.71 0.18 13.17
C LEU A 64 -7.90 0.82 14.32
N VAL A 65 -7.09 0.03 15.04
CA VAL A 65 -6.19 0.58 16.07
C VAL A 65 -5.15 1.51 15.43
N LEU A 66 -4.53 1.12 14.30
CA LEU A 66 -3.57 1.96 13.59
C LEU A 66 -4.21 3.26 13.08
N GLU A 67 -5.37 3.16 12.43
CA GLU A 67 -6.10 4.31 11.89
C GLU A 67 -6.50 5.30 12.99
N ALA A 68 -6.92 4.79 14.15
CA ALA A 68 -7.24 5.63 15.30
C ALA A 68 -6.00 6.39 15.81
N LEU A 69 -4.86 5.69 15.94
CA LEU A 69 -3.62 6.29 16.42
C LEU A 69 -3.00 7.30 15.43
N MET A 70 -3.18 7.08 14.13
CA MET A 70 -2.68 7.98 13.08
C MET A 70 -3.30 9.38 13.08
N LYS A 71 -4.43 9.55 13.77
CA LYS A 71 -5.07 10.87 13.91
C LYS A 71 -4.20 11.84 14.71
N ASP A 72 -3.55 11.34 15.77
CA ASP A 72 -2.84 12.15 16.74
C ASP A 72 -1.34 11.86 16.83
N HIS A 73 -0.89 10.76 16.21
CA HIS A 73 0.49 10.30 16.32
C HIS A 73 1.11 9.98 14.94
N THR A 74 2.41 10.15 14.86
CA THR A 74 3.22 9.50 13.83
C THR A 74 3.31 8.01 14.18
N VAL A 75 2.82 7.15 13.29
CA VAL A 75 2.73 5.70 13.52
C VAL A 75 3.77 4.98 12.68
N LEU A 76 4.62 4.19 13.32
CA LEU A 76 5.48 3.20 12.68
C LEU A 76 4.78 1.84 12.79
N PRO A 77 4.05 1.38 11.76
CA PRO A 77 3.19 0.22 11.87
C PRO A 77 3.98 -1.08 11.98
N ALA A 78 3.51 -1.99 12.83
CA ALA A 78 3.95 -3.37 12.84
C ALA A 78 3.15 -4.20 11.84
N ARG A 79 3.75 -5.23 11.28
CA ARG A 79 3.00 -6.22 10.50
C ARG A 79 1.99 -6.94 11.39
N PHE A 80 0.85 -7.29 10.79
CA PHE A 80 -0.14 -8.12 11.46
C PHE A 80 0.50 -9.42 11.97
N GLY A 81 0.15 -9.80 13.20
CA GLY A 81 0.65 -11.04 13.82
C GLY A 81 1.95 -10.90 14.61
N LEU A 82 2.50 -9.69 14.78
CA LEU A 82 3.72 -9.51 15.58
C LEU A 82 3.39 -9.61 17.08
N ILE A 83 3.97 -10.63 17.73
CA ILE A 83 3.77 -10.94 19.15
C ILE A 83 5.12 -10.99 19.86
N SER A 84 5.20 -10.37 21.02
CA SER A 84 6.30 -10.54 21.98
C SER A 84 5.90 -11.47 23.10
N ASP A 85 6.77 -12.42 23.46
CA ASP A 85 6.51 -13.39 24.54
C ASP A 85 6.33 -12.75 25.91
N SER A 86 6.99 -11.60 26.13
CA SER A 86 6.89 -10.88 27.40
C SER A 86 7.07 -9.38 27.23
N GLY A 87 6.70 -8.61 28.26
CA GLY A 87 6.95 -7.19 28.30
C GLY A 87 8.43 -6.84 28.35
N ASP A 88 9.24 -7.66 29.01
CA ASP A 88 10.68 -7.42 29.14
C ASP A 88 11.41 -7.64 27.81
N LYS A 89 11.12 -8.72 27.09
CA LYS A 89 11.62 -8.93 25.71
C LYS A 89 11.25 -7.79 24.78
N LEU A 90 10.03 -7.23 24.91
CA LEU A 90 9.62 -6.08 24.13
C LEU A 90 10.44 -4.81 24.46
N ARG A 91 10.74 -4.56 25.74
CA ARG A 91 11.60 -3.44 26.14
C ARG A 91 13.02 -3.60 25.60
N GLU A 92 13.60 -4.80 25.69
CA GLU A 92 14.89 -5.11 25.11
C GLU A 92 14.93 -4.87 23.60
N LEU A 93 13.88 -5.26 22.87
CA LEU A 93 13.72 -4.98 21.46
C LEU A 93 13.69 -3.48 21.17
N LEU A 94 12.87 -2.72 21.90
CA LEU A 94 12.84 -1.26 21.77
C LEU A 94 14.19 -0.63 22.05
N GLN A 95 14.93 -1.12 23.05
CA GLN A 95 16.26 -0.66 23.38
C GLN A 95 17.26 -0.97 22.26
N LYS A 96 17.29 -2.21 21.78
CA LYS A 96 18.21 -2.68 20.71
C LYS A 96 18.04 -1.86 19.43
N TYR A 97 16.79 -1.64 19.03
CA TYR A 97 16.47 -0.98 17.77
C TYR A 97 16.12 0.51 17.90
N TYR A 98 16.33 1.10 19.09
CA TYR A 98 15.97 2.49 19.35
C TYR A 98 16.47 3.50 18.29
N PRO A 99 17.73 3.52 17.85
CA PRO A 99 18.19 4.46 16.83
C PRO A 99 17.44 4.29 15.52
N THR A 100 17.30 3.06 15.05
CA THR A 100 16.61 2.74 13.80
C THR A 100 15.14 3.11 13.84
N LEU A 101 14.45 2.82 14.95
CA LEU A 101 13.05 3.20 15.15
C LEU A 101 12.88 4.72 15.12
N LYS A 102 13.81 5.47 15.73
CA LYS A 102 13.80 6.94 15.69
C LYS A 102 13.98 7.49 14.28
N ASP A 103 14.85 6.91 13.48
CA ASP A 103 15.07 7.33 12.09
C ASP A 103 13.79 7.12 11.24
N TYR A 104 13.12 5.97 11.40
CA TYR A 104 11.84 5.73 10.74
C TYR A 104 10.76 6.69 11.21
N ILE A 105 10.61 6.93 12.52
CA ILE A 105 9.67 7.89 13.06
C ILE A 105 9.92 9.29 12.46
N LYS A 106 11.18 9.73 12.41
CA LYS A 106 11.55 11.01 11.79
C LYS A 106 11.22 11.04 10.30
N LYS A 107 11.46 9.93 9.58
CA LYS A 107 11.10 9.82 8.16
C LYS A 107 9.59 9.97 7.94
N LEU A 108 8.77 9.45 8.86
CA LEU A 108 7.30 9.44 8.74
C LEU A 108 6.63 10.66 9.36
N ASP A 109 7.38 11.49 10.09
CA ASP A 109 6.82 12.63 10.82
C ASP A 109 6.14 13.64 9.89
N ASN A 110 4.92 14.05 10.26
CA ASN A 110 4.06 14.92 9.45
C ASN A 110 3.78 14.43 8.02
N ARG A 111 3.91 13.11 7.80
CA ARG A 111 3.63 12.47 6.51
C ARG A 111 2.52 11.46 6.62
N MET A 112 1.94 11.14 5.48
CA MET A 112 0.97 10.07 5.34
C MET A 112 1.29 9.24 4.11
N GLU A 113 0.96 7.96 4.17
CA GLU A 113 0.96 7.11 2.99
C GLU A 113 -0.39 7.23 2.27
N VAL A 114 -0.32 7.36 0.95
CA VAL A 114 -1.47 7.33 0.06
C VAL A 114 -1.29 6.21 -0.96
N GLY A 115 -2.34 5.43 -1.16
CA GLY A 115 -2.39 4.35 -2.15
C GLY A 115 -3.06 4.82 -3.43
N VAL A 116 -2.39 4.63 -4.56
CA VAL A 116 -2.94 4.92 -5.90
C VAL A 116 -2.94 3.66 -6.73
N LYS A 117 -4.13 3.23 -7.14
CA LYS A 117 -4.32 2.15 -8.10
C LYS A 117 -5.02 2.69 -9.31
N VAL A 118 -4.52 2.35 -10.49
CA VAL A 118 -5.14 2.75 -11.76
C VAL A 118 -5.51 1.50 -12.53
N PHE A 119 -6.75 1.46 -12.98
CA PHE A 119 -7.31 0.39 -13.79
C PHE A 119 -7.61 0.93 -15.18
N TRP A 120 -7.37 0.15 -16.21
CA TRP A 120 -7.74 0.52 -17.58
C TRP A 120 -9.03 -0.16 -18.03
N GLU A 121 -9.76 0.55 -18.88
CA GLU A 121 -10.97 0.02 -19.50
C GLU A 121 -10.61 -0.49 -20.89
N LYS A 122 -10.64 -1.82 -21.05
CA LYS A 122 -10.15 -2.52 -22.23
C LYS A 122 -10.83 -2.07 -23.51
N GLU A 123 -12.13 -1.96 -23.48
CA GLU A 123 -12.97 -1.62 -24.64
C GLU A 123 -12.68 -0.20 -25.14
N ALA A 124 -12.61 0.76 -24.22
CA ALA A 124 -12.28 2.15 -24.53
C ALA A 124 -10.86 2.30 -25.10
N MET A 125 -9.93 1.53 -24.54
CA MET A 125 -8.55 1.51 -25.00
C MET A 125 -8.41 0.94 -26.41
N ILE A 126 -9.04 -0.21 -26.68
CA ILE A 126 -8.99 -0.85 -28.00
C ILE A 126 -9.60 0.10 -29.05
N ALA A 127 -10.74 0.73 -28.76
CA ALA A 127 -11.38 1.69 -29.66
C ALA A 127 -10.44 2.87 -29.98
N GLU A 128 -9.70 3.40 -29.00
CA GLU A 128 -8.74 4.46 -29.23
C GLU A 128 -7.58 4.00 -30.11
N LEU A 129 -7.02 2.81 -29.84
CA LEU A 129 -5.91 2.28 -30.62
C LEU A 129 -6.31 2.00 -32.06
N GLU A 130 -7.51 1.47 -32.30
CA GLU A 130 -8.07 1.25 -33.63
C GLU A 130 -8.28 2.56 -34.39
N GLY A 131 -8.76 3.60 -33.71
CA GLY A 131 -8.94 4.93 -34.31
C GLY A 131 -7.63 5.64 -34.67
N LYS A 132 -6.53 5.28 -34.00
CA LYS A 132 -5.21 5.90 -34.21
C LYS A 132 -4.32 5.14 -35.20
N ASP A 133 -4.54 3.85 -35.43
CA ASP A 133 -3.70 3.03 -36.31
C ASP A 133 -4.50 2.45 -37.47
N GLN A 134 -4.40 3.11 -38.61
CA GLN A 134 -5.05 2.68 -39.88
C GLN A 134 -4.67 1.24 -40.30
N ARG A 135 -3.55 0.70 -39.84
CA ARG A 135 -3.15 -0.68 -40.15
C ARG A 135 -4.09 -1.70 -39.49
N LEU A 136 -4.55 -1.44 -38.27
CA LEU A 136 -5.52 -2.29 -37.60
C LEU A 136 -6.88 -2.29 -38.32
N THR A 137 -7.32 -1.13 -38.77
CA THR A 137 -8.56 -1.00 -39.56
C THR A 137 -8.44 -1.78 -40.86
N LYS A 138 -7.34 -1.63 -41.61
CA LYS A 138 -7.08 -2.38 -42.84
C LYS A 138 -7.05 -3.90 -42.63
N ILE A 139 -6.35 -4.37 -41.59
CA ILE A 139 -6.29 -5.81 -41.28
C ILE A 139 -7.69 -6.35 -40.96
N LYS A 140 -8.53 -5.61 -40.23
CA LYS A 140 -9.92 -6.00 -39.95
C LYS A 140 -10.77 -6.12 -41.21
N GLU A 141 -10.61 -5.20 -42.16
CA GLU A 141 -11.33 -5.24 -43.43
C GLU A 141 -10.86 -6.41 -44.31
N GLU A 142 -9.53 -6.62 -44.37
CA GLU A 142 -8.95 -7.73 -45.15
C GLU A 142 -9.41 -9.10 -44.59
N ILE A 143 -9.45 -9.28 -43.26
CA ILE A 143 -9.89 -10.54 -42.66
C ILE A 143 -11.29 -10.94 -43.08
N LYS A 144 -12.21 -9.98 -43.29
CA LYS A 144 -13.60 -10.24 -43.71
C LYS A 144 -13.70 -10.89 -45.09
N THR A 145 -12.68 -10.76 -45.92
CA THR A 145 -12.69 -11.22 -47.32
C THR A 145 -11.84 -12.47 -47.53
N LEU A 146 -11.15 -12.99 -46.54
CA LEU A 146 -10.20 -14.09 -46.63
C LEU A 146 -10.82 -15.44 -46.28
N SER A 147 -10.24 -16.53 -46.85
CA SER A 147 -10.54 -17.89 -46.41
C SER A 147 -10.14 -18.12 -44.94
N LEU A 148 -10.89 -19.00 -44.24
CA LEU A 148 -10.69 -19.26 -42.81
C LEU A 148 -9.24 -19.47 -42.37
N PRO A 149 -8.39 -20.31 -42.98
CA PRO A 149 -7.03 -20.54 -42.54
C PRO A 149 -6.13 -19.29 -42.63
N ILE A 150 -6.35 -18.46 -43.67
CA ILE A 150 -5.58 -17.23 -43.85
C ILE A 150 -6.07 -16.13 -42.91
N ALA A 151 -7.39 -16.10 -42.70
CA ALA A 151 -8.02 -15.19 -41.75
C ALA A 151 -7.53 -15.43 -40.31
N GLU A 152 -7.41 -16.68 -39.86
CA GLU A 152 -6.87 -17.05 -38.55
C GLU A 152 -5.43 -16.59 -38.35
N GLN A 153 -4.55 -16.81 -39.33
CA GLN A 153 -3.16 -16.33 -39.26
C GLN A 153 -3.09 -14.79 -39.14
N LYS A 154 -3.92 -14.08 -39.89
CA LYS A 154 -3.96 -12.61 -39.81
C LYS A 154 -4.56 -12.12 -38.48
N LEU A 155 -5.54 -12.81 -37.91
CA LEU A 155 -6.08 -12.52 -36.59
C LEU A 155 -5.03 -12.65 -35.49
N VAL A 156 -4.20 -13.70 -35.52
CA VAL A 156 -3.10 -13.87 -34.58
C VAL A 156 -2.11 -12.69 -34.68
N LYS A 157 -1.68 -12.33 -35.88
CA LYS A 157 -0.78 -11.17 -36.10
C LYS A 157 -1.40 -9.85 -35.65
N ALA A 158 -2.69 -9.64 -35.93
CA ALA A 158 -3.41 -8.46 -35.45
C ALA A 158 -3.46 -8.41 -33.93
N GLY A 159 -3.70 -9.56 -33.28
CA GLY A 159 -3.70 -9.69 -31.82
C GLY A 159 -2.33 -9.34 -31.21
N GLU A 160 -1.24 -9.83 -31.81
CA GLU A 160 0.12 -9.49 -31.37
C GLU A 160 0.43 -7.99 -31.53
N MET A 161 0.00 -7.38 -32.64
CA MET A 161 0.13 -5.93 -32.83
C MET A 161 -0.63 -5.13 -31.77
N VAL A 162 -1.89 -5.47 -31.55
CA VAL A 162 -2.73 -4.81 -30.52
C VAL A 162 -2.09 -4.96 -29.14
N ARG A 163 -1.61 -6.16 -28.80
CA ARG A 163 -0.89 -6.41 -27.55
C ARG A 163 0.32 -5.51 -27.39
N SER A 164 1.18 -5.47 -28.41
CA SER A 164 2.39 -4.62 -28.36
C SER A 164 2.05 -3.13 -28.26
N MET A 165 0.97 -2.68 -28.88
CA MET A 165 0.50 -1.30 -28.78
C MET A 165 -0.01 -0.99 -27.37
N ILE A 166 -0.77 -1.90 -26.76
CA ILE A 166 -1.25 -1.79 -25.39
C ILE A 166 -0.07 -1.72 -24.42
N GLU A 167 0.90 -2.63 -24.53
CA GLU A 167 2.08 -2.66 -23.67
C GLU A 167 2.84 -1.31 -23.73
N LYS A 168 3.11 -0.79 -24.91
CA LYS A 168 3.76 0.52 -25.08
C LYS A 168 2.96 1.69 -24.53
N TRP A 169 1.64 1.61 -24.63
CA TRP A 169 0.76 2.63 -24.08
C TRP A 169 0.77 2.56 -22.55
N VAL A 170 0.62 1.38 -21.98
CA VAL A 170 0.67 1.16 -20.52
C VAL A 170 1.99 1.69 -19.96
N ASP A 171 3.13 1.33 -20.58
CA ASP A 171 4.44 1.77 -20.11
C ASP A 171 4.58 3.30 -20.11
N ARG A 172 4.19 3.94 -21.21
CA ARG A 172 4.23 5.40 -21.32
C ARG A 172 3.33 6.07 -20.29
N TYR A 173 2.18 5.50 -20.11
CA TYR A 173 1.13 6.02 -19.25
C TYR A 173 1.50 5.90 -17.77
N THR A 174 1.87 4.68 -17.34
CA THR A 174 2.27 4.41 -15.97
C THR A 174 3.49 5.24 -15.57
N GLY A 175 4.45 5.37 -16.47
CA GLY A 175 5.63 6.21 -16.27
C GLY A 175 5.25 7.68 -16.05
N ARG A 176 4.37 8.22 -16.90
CA ARG A 176 3.93 9.62 -16.79
C ARG A 176 3.17 9.89 -15.51
N VAL A 177 2.16 9.08 -15.20
CA VAL A 177 1.35 9.27 -13.98
C VAL A 177 2.22 9.17 -12.74
N TYR A 178 3.08 8.16 -12.66
CA TYR A 178 3.97 8.00 -11.51
C TYR A 178 4.91 9.21 -11.34
N LEU A 179 5.51 9.70 -12.41
CA LEU A 179 6.42 10.84 -12.35
C LEU A 179 5.70 12.15 -11.98
N GLU A 180 4.48 12.37 -12.46
CA GLU A 180 3.69 13.53 -12.06
C GLU A 180 3.38 13.49 -10.55
N LEU A 181 2.95 12.35 -10.01
CA LEU A 181 2.67 12.20 -8.59
C LEU A 181 3.94 12.35 -7.72
N MET A 182 5.09 11.89 -8.22
CA MET A 182 6.38 12.08 -7.54
C MET A 182 6.84 13.54 -7.44
N LYS A 183 6.28 14.49 -8.20
CA LYS A 183 6.58 15.93 -8.03
C LYS A 183 6.04 16.50 -6.70
N ILE A 184 5.05 15.82 -6.12
CA ILE A 184 4.41 16.23 -4.87
C ILE A 184 4.83 15.30 -3.71
N ALA A 185 5.00 14.03 -3.99
CA ALA A 185 5.39 13.04 -3.01
C ALA A 185 6.87 13.17 -2.59
N VAL A 186 7.15 12.82 -1.34
CA VAL A 186 8.51 12.76 -0.78
C VAL A 186 9.21 11.46 -1.17
N ASP A 187 8.44 10.36 -1.27
CA ASP A 187 8.93 9.03 -1.62
C ASP A 187 7.81 8.25 -2.33
N GLY A 188 8.15 7.27 -3.15
CA GLY A 188 7.18 6.46 -3.87
C GLY A 188 7.63 5.01 -4.04
N LYS A 189 6.69 4.09 -3.92
CA LYS A 189 6.89 2.66 -4.11
C LYS A 189 5.95 2.13 -5.17
N LYS A 190 6.51 1.45 -6.16
CA LYS A 190 5.73 0.68 -7.14
C LYS A 190 5.53 -0.72 -6.58
N ASN A 191 4.29 -1.14 -6.49
CA ASN A 191 3.89 -2.48 -6.10
C ASN A 191 3.51 -3.30 -7.35
N TYR A 192 3.45 -4.62 -7.19
CA TYR A 192 2.99 -5.48 -8.27
C TYR A 192 1.51 -5.20 -8.59
N PRO A 193 1.11 -5.23 -9.87
CA PRO A 193 -0.29 -5.19 -10.25
C PRO A 193 -1.09 -6.29 -9.55
N ILE A 194 -2.33 -5.98 -9.19
CA ILE A 194 -3.23 -6.93 -8.52
C ILE A 194 -3.82 -7.93 -9.52
N ASP A 195 -4.13 -7.42 -10.71
CA ASP A 195 -4.70 -8.17 -11.82
C ASP A 195 -4.30 -7.55 -13.17
N ILE A 196 -4.77 -8.14 -14.26
CA ILE A 196 -4.46 -7.71 -15.64
C ILE A 196 -5.02 -6.32 -15.99
N LYS A 197 -6.05 -5.84 -15.28
CA LYS A 197 -6.64 -4.51 -15.48
C LYS A 197 -5.92 -3.44 -14.67
N ASN A 198 -5.20 -3.82 -13.64
CA ASN A 198 -4.48 -2.89 -12.79
C ASN A 198 -3.12 -2.54 -13.41
N ILE A 199 -3.00 -1.34 -13.96
CA ILE A 199 -1.78 -0.85 -14.62
C ILE A 199 -0.86 -0.05 -13.70
N ILE A 200 -1.40 0.52 -12.61
CA ILE A 200 -0.62 1.16 -11.56
C ILE A 200 -1.10 0.63 -10.20
N ASN A 201 -0.16 0.16 -9.40
CA ASN A 201 -0.35 -0.11 -7.99
C ASN A 201 0.85 0.49 -7.26
N SER A 202 0.65 1.67 -6.69
CA SER A 202 1.74 2.43 -6.10
C SER A 202 1.31 3.04 -4.77
N ALA A 203 2.28 3.18 -3.88
CA ALA A 203 2.15 3.92 -2.63
C ALA A 203 3.04 5.15 -2.69
N PHE A 204 2.56 6.27 -2.17
CA PHE A 204 3.30 7.53 -2.09
C PHE A 204 3.33 8.02 -0.66
N LEU A 205 4.48 8.52 -0.22
CA LEU A 205 4.63 9.22 1.05
C LEU A 205 4.50 10.70 0.78
N VAL A 206 3.49 11.33 1.37
CA VAL A 206 3.14 12.74 1.10
C VAL A 206 3.18 13.53 2.39
N ASP A 207 3.77 14.72 2.37
CA ASP A 207 3.68 15.65 3.50
C ASP A 207 2.21 16.05 3.72
N LYS A 208 1.71 15.97 4.95
CA LYS A 208 0.31 16.34 5.28
C LYS A 208 -0.06 17.74 4.81
N ALA A 209 0.89 18.67 4.81
CA ALA A 209 0.69 20.03 4.29
C ALA A 209 0.42 20.08 2.78
N ARG A 210 0.84 19.05 2.03
CA ARG A 210 0.65 18.96 0.57
C ARG A 210 -0.45 17.99 0.14
N GLU A 211 -1.25 17.52 1.09
CA GLU A 211 -2.36 16.61 0.83
C GLU A 211 -3.31 17.16 -0.25
N LYS A 212 -3.72 18.43 -0.13
CA LYS A 212 -4.63 19.07 -1.10
C LYS A 212 -4.03 19.21 -2.50
N ASP A 213 -2.72 19.45 -2.58
CA ASP A 213 -2.02 19.51 -3.88
C ASP A 213 -2.04 18.14 -4.55
N PHE A 214 -1.85 17.07 -3.76
CA PHE A 214 -1.87 15.71 -4.26
C PHE A 214 -3.27 15.31 -4.74
N ASP A 215 -4.32 15.66 -3.98
CA ASP A 215 -5.72 15.46 -4.37
C ASP A 215 -6.02 16.13 -5.69
N ALA A 216 -5.73 17.42 -5.81
CA ALA A 216 -5.97 18.19 -7.03
C ALA A 216 -5.23 17.61 -8.25
N LEU A 217 -4.04 17.02 -8.03
CA LEU A 217 -3.31 16.38 -9.11
C LEU A 217 -3.95 15.05 -9.52
N ILE A 218 -4.45 14.25 -8.57
CA ILE A 218 -5.22 13.03 -8.87
C ILE A 218 -6.47 13.38 -9.69
N ASP A 219 -7.26 14.37 -9.25
CA ASP A 219 -8.47 14.80 -9.94
C ASP A 219 -8.16 15.30 -11.37
N LYS A 220 -7.07 16.04 -11.53
CA LYS A 220 -6.61 16.50 -12.84
C LYS A 220 -6.23 15.33 -13.75
N LEU A 221 -5.47 14.37 -13.23
CA LEU A 221 -5.07 13.19 -14.00
C LEU A 221 -6.28 12.32 -14.37
N ASP A 222 -7.21 12.12 -13.45
CA ASP A 222 -8.45 11.38 -13.71
C ASP A 222 -9.26 12.05 -14.82
N SER A 223 -9.45 13.36 -14.74
CA SER A 223 -10.17 14.14 -15.75
C SER A 223 -9.48 14.16 -17.12
N GLU A 224 -8.13 14.19 -17.17
CA GLU A 224 -7.36 14.21 -18.42
C GLU A 224 -7.55 12.91 -19.23
N TYR A 225 -7.77 11.81 -18.56
CA TYR A 225 -7.83 10.50 -19.21
C TYR A 225 -9.23 9.95 -19.38
N GLY A 226 -10.23 10.54 -18.68
CA GLY A 226 -11.64 10.23 -18.84
C GLY A 226 -11.97 8.75 -18.71
N ASP A 227 -12.84 8.24 -19.55
CA ASP A 227 -13.38 6.89 -19.47
C ASP A 227 -12.39 5.75 -19.76
N LYS A 228 -11.13 6.07 -20.10
CA LYS A 228 -10.10 5.07 -20.47
C LYS A 228 -9.47 4.39 -19.28
N ILE A 229 -9.45 5.10 -18.16
CA ILE A 229 -8.88 4.62 -16.92
C ILE A 229 -9.70 5.06 -15.73
N ASN A 230 -9.55 4.30 -14.65
CA ASN A 230 -10.22 4.55 -13.39
C ASN A 230 -9.19 4.60 -12.27
N PHE A 231 -9.15 5.72 -11.56
CA PHE A 231 -8.29 5.88 -10.38
C PHE A 231 -9.02 5.36 -9.14
N LYS A 232 -8.35 4.50 -8.37
CA LYS A 232 -8.72 4.18 -6.98
C LYS A 232 -7.68 4.78 -6.05
N TYR A 233 -8.08 5.78 -5.32
CA TYR A 233 -7.26 6.56 -4.42
C TYR A 233 -7.72 6.36 -2.98
N VAL A 234 -6.81 5.95 -2.10
CA VAL A 234 -7.10 5.68 -0.69
C VAL A 234 -6.10 6.41 0.19
N LYS A 235 -6.60 7.16 1.15
CA LYS A 235 -5.79 7.90 2.14
C LYS A 235 -6.58 8.22 3.41
N PRO A 236 -5.92 8.44 4.54
CA PRO A 236 -4.57 7.99 4.84
C PRO A 236 -4.57 6.48 5.05
N ILE A 237 -3.46 5.82 4.74
CA ILE A 237 -3.24 4.42 5.09
C ILE A 237 -1.99 4.31 5.96
N PRO A 238 -1.91 3.29 6.85
CA PRO A 238 -0.71 3.06 7.64
C PRO A 238 0.51 2.86 6.74
N PRO A 239 1.66 3.51 7.02
CA PRO A 239 2.78 3.63 6.08
C PRO A 239 3.62 2.35 5.94
N TYR A 240 2.98 1.21 5.68
CA TYR A 240 3.63 -0.09 5.53
C TYR A 240 4.65 -0.14 4.39
N ASN A 241 4.37 0.55 3.28
CA ASN A 241 5.27 0.54 2.12
C ASN A 241 6.59 1.29 2.38
N PHE A 242 6.63 2.16 3.39
CA PHE A 242 7.78 2.99 3.72
C PHE A 242 8.54 2.53 4.96
N VAL A 243 8.12 1.39 5.54
CA VAL A 243 8.76 0.73 6.67
C VAL A 243 9.27 -0.64 6.21
N ASN A 244 10.56 -0.75 6.06
CA ASN A 244 11.24 -2.01 5.78
C ASN A 244 12.19 -2.34 6.94
N LEU A 245 11.60 -2.72 8.08
CA LEU A 245 12.32 -3.03 9.30
C LEU A 245 12.00 -4.47 9.71
N GLU A 246 13.01 -5.31 9.71
CA GLU A 246 12.93 -6.67 10.24
C GLU A 246 13.43 -6.65 11.69
N LEU A 247 12.54 -6.93 12.62
CA LEU A 247 12.86 -7.04 14.05
C LEU A 247 12.96 -8.52 14.41
N TYR A 248 14.14 -8.96 14.77
CA TYR A 248 14.38 -10.34 15.20
C TYR A 248 14.13 -10.46 16.71
N LEU A 249 12.95 -10.91 17.09
CA LEU A 249 12.58 -11.20 18.49
C LEU A 249 13.31 -12.42 19.06
N LYS A 250 13.85 -13.31 18.21
CA LYS A 250 14.54 -14.56 18.61
C LYS A 250 16.04 -14.40 18.89
N GLU A 251 16.66 -13.27 18.59
CA GLU A 251 18.09 -13.04 18.79
C GLU A 251 18.46 -12.26 20.07
N VAL A 252 17.49 -12.04 20.94
CA VAL A 252 17.73 -11.47 22.28
C VAL A 252 17.85 -12.64 23.24
N LEU A 253 18.97 -13.39 23.12
CA LEU A 253 19.47 -14.37 24.06
C LEU A 253 20.79 -13.91 24.63
#